data_59b9caa6f702f62eb887dd818e05a3f7
#
_entry.id   59b9caa6f702f62eb887dd818e05a3f7
#
_cell.length_a   1.000
_cell.length_b   1.000
_cell.length_c   1.000
_cell.angle_alpha   90.00
_cell.angle_beta   90.00
_cell.angle_gamma   90.00
#
_symmetry.space_group_name_H-M   'P 1'
#
loop_
_entity.id
_entity.type
_entity.pdbx_description
1 polymer ?
#
loop_
_entity_poly.entity_id
_entity_poly.type
_entity_poly.pdbx_seq_one_letter_code
_entity_poly.pdbx_strand_id
1 'polypeptide(L)'
;MKQLSIYAVLALVSAALLLPSCVSNKKYRSLQANYDEMQRKEQELSKRYQDAQQQLSSVNTRAKSLEDQIASERSNVAALQEALNKCLTSSNQGNVNISKLVDEINASNRYIQHLVNTKNKSDSLNLVLTNRLTRSLSREEMQDVDVQVLKGVVYISLSDNMLYKSGSYEISDKAGETLSKIAKIIMDYEDYDVLVEGNTDNVPISKPNIRNNWDLSALRGSSVVQALQEDYGVDPKRLTAAGRGEYNTIASNATESGKTRNRRTQIIITPKLDQFMELIDKAPESEPAPDMEGEPADTSMVLPIEHP
;
A
#
# COMPACT_ATOMS: atom_id res chain seq x y z
N MET A 1 -76.99 -45.35 22.56
CA MET A 1 -75.91 -45.76 21.55
C MET A 1 -75.43 -44.69 20.59
N LYS A 2 -76.18 -43.62 20.37
CA LYS A 2 -75.70 -42.53 19.41
C LYS A 2 -74.68 -41.55 20.03
N GLN A 3 -74.64 -41.38 21.35
CA GLN A 3 -73.67 -40.47 21.99
C GLN A 3 -72.27 -41.06 22.10
N LEU A 4 -72.10 -42.36 22.27
CA LEU A 4 -70.77 -42.97 22.32
C LEU A 4 -70.01 -42.92 20.94
N SER A 5 -70.76 -42.94 19.88
CA SER A 5 -70.18 -42.84 18.50
C SER A 5 -69.58 -41.45 18.20
N ILE A 6 -70.17 -40.38 18.76
CA ILE A 6 -69.72 -39.00 18.53
C ILE A 6 -68.36 -38.73 19.27
N TYR A 7 -68.27 -39.25 20.50
CA TYR A 7 -67.00 -39.11 21.29
C TYR A 7 -65.83 -39.90 20.67
N ALA A 8 -66.17 -41.09 20.09
CA ALA A 8 -65.16 -41.90 19.42
C ALA A 8 -64.67 -41.23 18.11
N VAL A 9 -65.54 -40.58 17.37
CA VAL A 9 -65.14 -39.80 16.15
C VAL A 9 -64.37 -38.55 16.54
N LEU A 10 -64.76 -37.83 17.59
CA LEU A 10 -64.01 -36.65 18.09
C LEU A 10 -62.64 -37.04 18.60
N ALA A 11 -62.51 -38.18 19.28
CA ALA A 11 -61.21 -38.69 19.75
C ALA A 11 -60.29 -39.10 18.57
N LEU A 12 -60.82 -39.69 17.51
CA LEU A 12 -60.08 -40.06 16.34
C LEU A 12 -59.62 -38.80 15.50
N VAL A 13 -60.44 -37.77 15.42
CA VAL A 13 -60.09 -36.52 14.77
C VAL A 13 -58.99 -35.74 15.58
N SER A 14 -59.11 -35.75 16.93
CA SER A 14 -58.08 -35.12 17.75
C SER A 14 -56.74 -35.86 17.75
N ALA A 15 -56.76 -37.19 17.62
CA ALA A 15 -55.56 -38.02 17.47
C ALA A 15 -54.84 -37.81 16.09
N ALA A 16 -55.65 -37.56 15.04
CA ALA A 16 -55.07 -37.26 13.69
C ALA A 16 -54.39 -35.87 13.58
N LEU A 17 -54.74 -34.91 14.47
CA LEU A 17 -54.11 -33.59 14.55
C LEU A 17 -52.80 -33.56 15.33
N LEU A 18 -52.44 -34.68 16.02
CA LEU A 18 -51.21 -34.81 16.79
C LEU A 18 -50.11 -35.57 16.08
N LEU A 19 -50.23 -35.81 14.75
CA LEU A 19 -49.12 -36.37 14.01
C LEU A 19 -48.03 -35.34 13.88
N PRO A 20 -46.90 -35.47 14.64
CA PRO A 20 -45.77 -34.60 14.43
C PRO A 20 -45.26 -34.82 13.02
N SER A 21 -45.32 -33.77 12.23
CA SER A 21 -44.64 -33.73 10.91
C SER A 21 -43.18 -34.20 11.15
N CYS A 22 -42.92 -35.47 10.80
CA CYS A 22 -41.59 -36.06 10.91
C CYS A 22 -40.68 -35.48 9.84
N VAL A 23 -40.39 -34.21 9.88
CA VAL A 23 -39.15 -33.76 9.29
C VAL A 23 -38.00 -34.28 10.16
N SER A 24 -37.20 -35.17 9.64
CA SER A 24 -36.07 -35.73 10.36
C SER A 24 -35.29 -34.63 11.04
N ASN A 25 -35.20 -34.66 12.35
CA ASN A 25 -34.50 -33.65 13.18
C ASN A 25 -33.06 -33.43 12.73
N LYS A 26 -32.46 -34.40 12.05
CA LYS A 26 -31.16 -34.35 11.41
C LYS A 26 -31.18 -33.42 10.17
N LYS A 27 -32.26 -33.48 9.38
CA LYS A 27 -32.40 -32.67 8.17
C LYS A 27 -32.73 -31.19 8.51
N TYR A 28 -33.50 -30.97 9.54
CA TYR A 28 -33.75 -29.63 10.07
C TYR A 28 -32.50 -28.99 10.61
N ARG A 29 -31.70 -29.69 11.43
CA ARG A 29 -30.43 -29.19 11.96
C ARG A 29 -29.40 -28.92 10.86
N SER A 30 -29.31 -29.76 9.83
CA SER A 30 -28.40 -29.51 8.70
C SER A 30 -28.84 -28.30 7.86
N LEU A 31 -30.16 -28.11 7.69
CA LEU A 31 -30.66 -26.93 6.98
C LEU A 31 -30.41 -25.65 7.78
N GLN A 32 -30.59 -25.71 9.09
CA GLN A 32 -30.32 -24.59 9.98
C GLN A 32 -28.83 -24.23 9.99
N ALA A 33 -27.94 -25.22 10.06
CA ALA A 33 -26.50 -25.00 9.98
C ALA A 33 -26.10 -24.35 8.64
N ASN A 34 -26.67 -24.82 7.53
CA ASN A 34 -26.43 -24.22 6.22
C ASN A 34 -26.97 -22.79 6.11
N TYR A 35 -28.12 -22.52 6.71
CA TYR A 35 -28.70 -21.19 6.78
C TYR A 35 -27.82 -20.22 7.57
N ASP A 36 -27.36 -20.65 8.75
CA ASP A 36 -26.47 -19.85 9.60
C ASP A 36 -25.12 -19.61 8.92
N GLU A 37 -24.60 -20.60 8.18
CA GLU A 37 -23.36 -20.44 7.40
C GLU A 37 -23.57 -19.44 6.24
N MET A 38 -24.68 -19.53 5.55
CA MET A 38 -25.00 -18.62 4.44
C MET A 38 -25.18 -17.18 4.96
N GLN A 39 -25.84 -17.01 6.10
CA GLN A 39 -26.02 -15.72 6.76
C GLN A 39 -24.67 -15.10 7.20
N ARG A 40 -23.76 -15.93 7.73
CA ARG A 40 -22.38 -15.46 8.03
C ARG A 40 -21.62 -15.03 6.79
N LYS A 41 -21.71 -15.80 5.71
CA LYS A 41 -21.10 -15.46 4.42
C LYS A 41 -21.67 -14.16 3.84
N GLU A 42 -22.97 -13.96 3.94
CA GLU A 42 -23.63 -12.71 3.52
C GLU A 42 -23.14 -11.51 4.35
N GLN A 43 -23.08 -11.65 5.66
CA GLN A 43 -22.56 -10.59 6.54
C GLN A 43 -21.08 -10.25 6.24
N GLU A 44 -20.27 -11.28 6.03
CA GLU A 44 -18.85 -11.09 5.68
C GLU A 44 -18.70 -10.41 4.32
N LEU A 45 -19.47 -10.84 3.32
CA LEU A 45 -19.46 -10.24 1.97
C LEU A 45 -19.96 -8.78 2.03
N SER A 46 -21.00 -8.50 2.79
CA SER A 46 -21.51 -7.14 3.01
C SER A 46 -20.45 -6.24 3.64
N LYS A 47 -19.74 -6.75 4.66
CA LYS A 47 -18.65 -6.01 5.29
C LYS A 47 -17.51 -5.74 4.31
N ARG A 48 -17.06 -6.75 3.56
CA ARG A 48 -16.02 -6.57 2.52
C ARG A 48 -16.44 -5.57 1.45
N TYR A 49 -17.72 -5.58 1.07
CA TYR A 49 -18.26 -4.62 0.11
C TYR A 49 -18.22 -3.19 0.66
N GLN A 50 -18.62 -3.00 1.93
CA GLN A 50 -18.54 -1.68 2.60
C GLN A 50 -17.09 -1.20 2.73
N ASP A 51 -16.17 -2.07 3.14
CA ASP A 51 -14.75 -1.74 3.27
C ASP A 51 -14.15 -1.34 1.90
N ALA A 52 -14.48 -2.09 0.84
CA ALA A 52 -14.03 -1.78 -0.52
C ALA A 52 -14.61 -0.44 -1.03
N GLN A 53 -15.88 -0.16 -0.71
CA GLN A 53 -16.54 1.09 -1.09
C GLN A 53 -15.93 2.28 -0.35
N GLN A 54 -15.57 2.11 0.92
CA GLN A 54 -14.89 3.12 1.72
C GLN A 54 -13.46 3.39 1.21
N GLN A 55 -12.72 2.33 0.85
CA GLN A 55 -11.41 2.45 0.21
C GLN A 55 -11.50 3.16 -1.14
N LEU A 56 -12.45 2.79 -1.99
CA LEU A 56 -12.68 3.44 -3.28
C LEU A 56 -12.99 4.94 -3.11
N SER A 57 -13.84 5.29 -2.15
CA SER A 57 -14.16 6.68 -1.82
C SER A 57 -12.92 7.46 -1.37
N SER A 58 -12.09 6.86 -0.50
CA SER A 58 -10.85 7.50 -0.02
C SER A 58 -9.83 7.71 -1.15
N VAL A 59 -9.68 6.74 -2.04
CA VAL A 59 -8.79 6.83 -3.22
C VAL A 59 -9.29 7.90 -4.18
N ASN A 60 -10.61 7.95 -4.46
CA ASN A 60 -11.19 8.97 -5.33
C ASN A 60 -11.03 10.38 -4.75
N THR A 61 -11.21 10.54 -3.43
CA THR A 61 -10.98 11.84 -2.76
C THR A 61 -9.51 12.27 -2.88
N ARG A 62 -8.60 11.32 -2.74
CA ARG A 62 -7.16 11.59 -2.85
C ARG A 62 -6.75 11.90 -4.29
N ALA A 63 -7.30 11.18 -5.26
CA ALA A 63 -7.09 11.45 -6.69
C ALA A 63 -7.57 12.87 -7.04
N LYS A 64 -8.77 13.23 -6.62
CA LYS A 64 -9.32 14.57 -6.83
C LYS A 64 -8.46 15.67 -6.18
N SER A 65 -8.01 15.45 -4.94
CA SER A 65 -7.11 16.40 -4.26
C SER A 65 -5.78 16.59 -5.00
N LEU A 66 -5.23 15.53 -5.58
CA LEU A 66 -4.01 15.62 -6.38
C LEU A 66 -4.25 16.32 -7.73
N GLU A 67 -5.41 16.08 -8.35
CA GLU A 67 -5.81 16.79 -9.57
C GLU A 67 -5.97 18.29 -9.31
N ASP A 68 -6.60 18.68 -8.18
CA ASP A 68 -6.76 20.05 -7.77
C ASP A 68 -5.40 20.73 -7.49
N GLN A 69 -4.45 19.98 -6.86
CA GLN A 69 -3.08 20.48 -6.66
C GLN A 69 -2.36 20.69 -7.98
N ILE A 70 -2.43 19.73 -8.90
CA ILE A 70 -1.82 19.85 -10.23
C ILE A 70 -2.44 21.03 -11.00
N ALA A 71 -3.76 21.21 -10.92
CA ALA A 71 -4.43 22.34 -11.55
C ALA A 71 -3.97 23.69 -10.97
N SER A 72 -3.82 23.77 -9.64
CA SER A 72 -3.30 24.94 -8.93
C SER A 72 -1.86 25.26 -9.34
N GLU A 73 -0.97 24.26 -9.37
CA GLU A 73 0.41 24.47 -9.78
C GLU A 73 0.53 24.88 -11.26
N ARG A 74 -0.31 24.32 -12.13
CA ARG A 74 -0.36 24.75 -13.55
C ARG A 74 -0.85 26.20 -13.66
N SER A 75 -1.82 26.60 -12.84
CA SER A 75 -2.30 27.99 -12.81
C SER A 75 -1.20 28.96 -12.33
N ASN A 76 -0.43 28.56 -11.30
CA ASN A 76 0.71 29.34 -10.79
C ASN A 76 1.79 29.50 -11.87
N VAL A 77 2.13 28.41 -12.58
CA VAL A 77 3.09 28.45 -13.69
C VAL A 77 2.59 29.35 -14.82
N ALA A 78 1.30 29.29 -15.18
CA ALA A 78 0.72 30.15 -16.20
C ALA A 78 0.73 31.63 -15.80
N ALA A 79 0.40 31.92 -14.52
CA ALA A 79 0.43 33.30 -13.98
C ALA A 79 1.87 33.87 -13.94
N LEU A 80 2.87 33.04 -13.58
CA LEU A 80 4.28 33.44 -13.64
C LEU A 80 4.75 33.69 -15.07
N GLN A 81 4.32 32.88 -16.03
CA GLN A 81 4.62 33.09 -17.44
C GLN A 81 3.96 34.37 -17.98
N GLU A 82 2.71 34.66 -17.57
CA GLU A 82 2.03 35.90 -17.95
C GLU A 82 2.68 37.14 -17.32
N ALA A 83 3.05 37.08 -16.04
CA ALA A 83 3.78 38.13 -15.35
C ALA A 83 5.15 38.40 -16.01
N LEU A 84 5.86 37.32 -16.40
CA LEU A 84 7.11 37.41 -17.13
C LEU A 84 6.91 38.07 -18.51
N ASN A 85 5.87 37.66 -19.25
CA ASN A 85 5.55 38.26 -20.55
C ASN A 85 5.18 39.74 -20.43
N LYS A 86 4.46 40.16 -19.39
CA LYS A 86 4.19 41.55 -19.09
C LYS A 86 5.45 42.35 -18.76
N CYS A 87 6.37 41.76 -18.00
CA CYS A 87 7.67 42.35 -17.72
C CYS A 87 8.53 42.51 -18.98
N LEU A 88 8.48 41.48 -19.87
CA LEU A 88 9.16 41.54 -21.19
C LEU A 88 8.64 42.65 -22.11
N THR A 89 7.33 42.87 -22.12
CA THR A 89 6.73 43.96 -22.93
C THR A 89 6.98 45.35 -22.36
N SER A 90 7.27 45.46 -21.08
CA SER A 90 7.48 46.74 -20.37
C SER A 90 8.93 47.18 -20.35
N SER A 91 9.88 46.30 -20.66
CA SER A 91 11.31 46.61 -20.55
C SER A 91 12.06 46.38 -21.86
N ASN A 92 12.02 47.36 -22.74
CA ASN A 92 12.80 47.36 -23.98
C ASN A 92 14.31 47.66 -23.79
N GLN A 93 14.81 47.63 -22.55
CA GLN A 93 16.21 47.98 -22.25
C GLN A 93 17.04 46.93 -21.50
N GLY A 94 16.50 45.71 -21.30
CA GLY A 94 17.17 44.66 -20.50
C GLY A 94 17.42 43.35 -21.28
N ASN A 95 17.66 43.39 -22.59
CA ASN A 95 17.57 42.22 -23.47
C ASN A 95 18.54 41.04 -23.22
N VAL A 96 19.62 41.21 -22.49
CA VAL A 96 20.61 40.12 -22.28
C VAL A 96 20.25 39.21 -21.11
N ASN A 97 19.74 39.76 -20.02
CA ASN A 97 19.37 38.95 -18.81
C ASN A 97 18.06 38.21 -18.99
N ILE A 98 17.15 38.73 -19.80
CA ILE A 98 15.82 38.14 -20.01
C ILE A 98 15.91 36.87 -20.88
N SER A 99 16.79 36.84 -21.87
CA SER A 99 17.02 35.62 -22.68
C SER A 99 17.55 34.49 -21.80
N LYS A 100 18.44 34.77 -20.86
CA LYS A 100 18.99 33.80 -19.91
C LYS A 100 17.90 33.24 -19.01
N LEU A 101 17.04 34.11 -18.45
CA LEU A 101 15.91 33.70 -17.61
C LEU A 101 14.86 32.86 -18.36
N VAL A 102 14.59 33.18 -19.63
CA VAL A 102 13.70 32.35 -20.48
C VAL A 102 14.30 30.97 -20.74
N ASP A 103 15.60 30.91 -20.97
CA ASP A 103 16.30 29.64 -21.17
C ASP A 103 16.33 28.79 -19.88
N GLU A 104 16.50 29.42 -18.71
CA GLU A 104 16.40 28.77 -17.40
C GLU A 104 14.98 28.25 -17.12
N ILE A 105 13.94 29.05 -17.38
CA ILE A 105 12.55 28.62 -17.27
C ILE A 105 12.26 27.45 -18.21
N ASN A 106 12.74 27.51 -19.44
CA ASN A 106 12.56 26.41 -20.39
C ASN A 106 13.32 25.15 -19.98
N ALA A 107 14.52 25.29 -19.40
CA ALA A 107 15.27 24.19 -18.82
C ALA A 107 14.55 23.59 -17.61
N SER A 108 14.06 24.46 -16.70
CA SER A 108 13.29 24.05 -15.54
C SER A 108 11.97 23.35 -15.92
N ASN A 109 11.24 23.86 -16.91
CA ASN A 109 10.02 23.22 -17.41
C ASN A 109 10.32 21.83 -18.03
N ARG A 110 11.40 21.70 -18.79
CA ARG A 110 11.82 20.39 -19.32
C ARG A 110 12.18 19.43 -18.21
N TYR A 111 12.85 19.91 -17.18
CA TYR A 111 13.18 19.11 -16.01
C TYR A 111 11.92 18.64 -15.25
N ILE A 112 10.97 19.54 -15.01
CA ILE A 112 9.67 19.22 -14.37
C ILE A 112 8.89 18.18 -15.20
N GLN A 113 8.83 18.34 -16.52
CA GLN A 113 8.19 17.36 -17.40
C GLN A 113 8.86 16.00 -17.32
N HIS A 114 10.19 15.97 -17.24
CA HIS A 114 10.94 14.73 -17.11
C HIS A 114 10.67 14.04 -15.76
N LEU A 115 10.63 14.79 -14.65
CA LEU A 115 10.24 14.29 -13.34
C LEU A 115 8.83 13.70 -13.33
N VAL A 116 7.86 14.41 -13.91
CA VAL A 116 6.48 13.95 -14.01
C VAL A 116 6.38 12.66 -14.83
N ASN A 117 7.06 12.59 -15.95
CA ASN A 117 7.07 11.40 -16.80
C ASN A 117 7.72 10.20 -16.10
N THR A 118 8.84 10.42 -15.40
CA THR A 118 9.52 9.36 -14.62
C THR A 118 8.63 8.86 -13.49
N LYS A 119 7.97 9.77 -12.77
CA LYS A 119 7.00 9.40 -11.74
C LYS A 119 5.85 8.58 -12.32
N ASN A 120 5.23 9.04 -13.41
CA ASN A 120 4.11 8.33 -14.05
C ASN A 120 4.54 6.95 -14.54
N LYS A 121 5.76 6.81 -15.08
CA LYS A 121 6.33 5.53 -15.48
C LYS A 121 6.49 4.60 -14.27
N SER A 122 7.04 5.10 -13.17
CA SER A 122 7.18 4.34 -11.93
C SER A 122 5.83 3.89 -11.36
N ASP A 123 4.84 4.79 -11.29
CA ASP A 123 3.50 4.48 -10.80
C ASP A 123 2.80 3.42 -11.68
N SER A 124 2.95 3.53 -13.00
CA SER A 124 2.43 2.54 -13.95
C SER A 124 3.08 1.17 -13.79
N LEU A 125 4.41 1.13 -13.65
CA LEU A 125 5.15 -0.11 -13.43
C LEU A 125 4.76 -0.78 -12.10
N ASN A 126 4.59 -0.01 -11.03
CA ASN A 126 4.14 -0.52 -9.74
C ASN A 126 2.75 -1.13 -9.82
N LEU A 127 1.83 -0.51 -10.58
CA LEU A 127 0.49 -1.07 -10.82
C LEU A 127 0.56 -2.40 -11.59
N VAL A 128 1.38 -2.46 -12.64
CA VAL A 128 1.56 -3.67 -13.44
C VAL A 128 2.18 -4.78 -12.59
N LEU A 129 3.20 -4.47 -11.77
CA LEU A 129 3.85 -5.39 -10.86
C LEU A 129 2.85 -5.95 -9.83
N THR A 130 2.07 -5.09 -9.20
CA THR A 130 1.03 -5.48 -8.23
C THR A 130 -0.03 -6.38 -8.86
N ASN A 131 -0.50 -6.05 -10.07
CA ASN A 131 -1.47 -6.85 -10.79
C ASN A 131 -0.92 -8.22 -11.19
N ARG A 132 0.34 -8.29 -11.62
CA ARG A 132 1.02 -9.55 -11.93
C ARG A 132 1.15 -10.43 -10.69
N LEU A 133 1.60 -9.86 -9.56
CA LEU A 133 1.69 -10.56 -8.27
C LEU A 133 0.33 -11.12 -7.87
N THR A 134 -0.68 -10.28 -7.80
CA THR A 134 -2.03 -10.70 -7.38
C THR A 134 -2.62 -11.79 -8.29
N ARG A 135 -2.35 -11.74 -9.59
CA ARG A 135 -2.83 -12.76 -10.54
C ARG A 135 -2.03 -14.06 -10.49
N SER A 136 -0.77 -14.03 -10.07
CA SER A 136 0.07 -15.24 -9.97
C SER A 136 -0.19 -16.05 -8.71
N LEU A 137 -0.79 -15.43 -7.69
CA LEU A 137 -1.10 -16.05 -6.41
C LEU A 137 -2.47 -16.75 -6.46
N SER A 138 -2.55 -17.96 -5.87
CA SER A 138 -3.79 -18.69 -5.67
C SER A 138 -4.65 -18.01 -4.59
N ARG A 139 -5.92 -18.39 -4.47
CA ARG A 139 -6.81 -17.87 -3.41
C ARG A 139 -6.33 -18.25 -2.02
N GLU A 140 -5.73 -19.41 -1.88
CA GLU A 140 -5.16 -19.91 -0.63
C GLU A 140 -3.94 -19.07 -0.23
N GLU A 141 -3.04 -18.78 -1.17
CA GLU A 141 -1.85 -17.96 -0.93
C GLU A 141 -2.24 -16.51 -0.60
N MET A 142 -3.29 -15.97 -1.20
CA MET A 142 -3.79 -14.61 -0.91
C MET A 142 -4.34 -14.43 0.52
N GLN A 143 -4.52 -15.49 1.29
CA GLN A 143 -4.84 -15.37 2.72
C GLN A 143 -3.61 -15.02 3.56
N ASP A 144 -2.44 -15.42 3.09
CA ASP A 144 -1.15 -15.28 3.77
C ASP A 144 -0.26 -14.20 3.14
N VAL A 145 -0.65 -13.65 1.98
CA VAL A 145 0.09 -12.65 1.21
C VAL A 145 -0.77 -11.41 1.00
N ASP A 146 -0.27 -10.26 1.43
CA ASP A 146 -0.88 -8.95 1.19
C ASP A 146 0.06 -8.09 0.34
N VAL A 147 -0.47 -7.49 -0.73
CA VAL A 147 0.32 -6.68 -1.67
C VAL A 147 -0.24 -5.26 -1.70
N GLN A 148 0.59 -4.30 -1.32
CA GLN A 148 0.22 -2.88 -1.25
C GLN A 148 1.24 -2.01 -1.98
N VAL A 149 0.77 -0.93 -2.59
CA VAL A 149 1.62 0.13 -3.15
C VAL A 149 1.47 1.38 -2.29
N LEU A 150 2.57 1.80 -1.67
CA LEU A 150 2.61 2.98 -0.83
C LEU A 150 3.76 3.89 -1.29
N LYS A 151 3.44 5.12 -1.69
CA LYS A 151 4.44 6.13 -2.09
C LYS A 151 5.41 5.67 -3.20
N GLY A 152 4.92 4.92 -4.17
CA GLY A 152 5.73 4.43 -5.28
C GLY A 152 6.62 3.22 -4.96
N VAL A 153 6.41 2.58 -3.81
CA VAL A 153 7.10 1.38 -3.34
C VAL A 153 6.09 0.24 -3.21
N VAL A 154 6.45 -0.94 -3.68
CA VAL A 154 5.61 -2.14 -3.56
C VAL A 154 5.99 -2.92 -2.31
N TYR A 155 5.03 -3.17 -1.45
CA TYR A 155 5.15 -3.96 -0.24
C TYR A 155 4.41 -5.27 -0.40
N ILE A 156 5.12 -6.38 -0.28
CA ILE A 156 4.56 -7.73 -0.26
C ILE A 156 4.74 -8.25 1.16
N SER A 157 3.65 -8.33 1.91
CA SER A 157 3.66 -8.82 3.29
C SER A 157 3.28 -10.29 3.31
N LEU A 158 4.13 -11.12 3.87
CA LEU A 158 3.99 -12.56 3.96
C LEU A 158 3.81 -12.97 5.42
N SER A 159 2.82 -13.79 5.72
CA SER A 159 2.57 -14.25 7.07
C SER A 159 3.70 -15.17 7.59
N ASP A 160 4.01 -15.06 8.87
CA ASP A 160 5.04 -15.87 9.53
C ASP A 160 4.76 -17.39 9.41
N ASN A 161 3.51 -17.77 9.61
CA ASN A 161 3.09 -19.17 9.60
C ASN A 161 3.21 -19.84 8.20
N MET A 162 3.17 -19.03 7.14
CA MET A 162 3.41 -19.51 5.79
C MET A 162 4.91 -19.69 5.54
N LEU A 163 5.71 -18.69 5.94
CA LEU A 163 7.13 -18.64 5.59
C LEU A 163 8.00 -19.56 6.43
N TYR A 164 7.75 -19.66 7.74
CA TYR A 164 8.69 -20.31 8.65
C TYR A 164 8.04 -21.37 9.53
N LYS A 165 8.86 -22.31 9.99
CA LYS A 165 8.52 -23.18 11.12
C LYS A 165 8.40 -22.35 12.40
N SER A 166 7.49 -22.71 13.31
CA SER A 166 7.20 -21.94 14.53
C SER A 166 8.46 -21.60 15.34
N GLY A 167 8.69 -20.31 15.57
CA GLY A 167 9.83 -19.80 16.34
C GLY A 167 11.19 -20.11 15.70
N SER A 168 11.23 -20.29 14.36
CA SER A 168 12.42 -20.52 13.56
C SER A 168 12.57 -19.44 12.49
N TYR A 169 13.72 -19.40 11.85
CA TYR A 169 14.01 -18.66 10.63
C TYR A 169 14.16 -19.59 9.41
N GLU A 170 14.01 -20.89 9.59
CA GLU A 170 14.03 -21.86 8.50
C GLU A 170 12.77 -21.73 7.64
N ILE A 171 12.98 -21.62 6.33
CA ILE A 171 11.89 -21.53 5.34
C ILE A 171 11.13 -22.86 5.30
N SER A 172 9.81 -22.78 5.30
CA SER A 172 8.94 -23.93 5.18
C SER A 172 8.83 -24.41 3.73
N ASP A 173 8.58 -25.69 3.53
CA ASP A 173 8.37 -26.24 2.18
C ASP A 173 7.19 -25.55 1.45
N LYS A 174 6.17 -25.14 2.20
CA LYS A 174 5.00 -24.42 1.67
C LYS A 174 5.35 -23.03 1.13
N ALA A 175 6.37 -22.37 1.69
CA ALA A 175 6.79 -21.03 1.25
C ALA A 175 7.44 -21.04 -0.13
N GLY A 176 8.05 -22.16 -0.53
CA GLY A 176 8.85 -22.28 -1.75
C GLY A 176 8.07 -21.91 -3.01
N GLU A 177 6.82 -22.37 -3.14
CA GLU A 177 5.99 -22.08 -4.31
C GLU A 177 5.69 -20.57 -4.42
N THR A 178 5.27 -19.94 -3.32
CA THR A 178 4.97 -18.51 -3.27
C THR A 178 6.22 -17.67 -3.52
N LEU A 179 7.35 -18.02 -2.90
CA LEU A 179 8.63 -17.32 -3.13
C LEU A 179 9.11 -17.46 -4.58
N SER A 180 8.91 -18.62 -5.22
CA SER A 180 9.23 -18.83 -6.64
C SER A 180 8.45 -17.87 -7.55
N LYS A 181 7.15 -17.67 -7.29
CA LYS A 181 6.31 -16.74 -8.05
C LYS A 181 6.76 -15.28 -7.87
N ILE A 182 7.07 -14.89 -6.63
CA ILE A 182 7.58 -13.56 -6.31
C ILE A 182 8.95 -13.34 -6.97
N ALA A 183 9.86 -14.32 -6.89
CA ALA A 183 11.19 -14.23 -7.48
C ALA A 183 11.14 -14.02 -9.01
N LYS A 184 10.26 -14.76 -9.72
CA LYS A 184 10.06 -14.56 -11.16
C LYS A 184 9.69 -13.13 -11.49
N ILE A 185 8.79 -12.54 -10.71
CA ILE A 185 8.37 -11.16 -10.91
C ILE A 185 9.51 -10.19 -10.58
N ILE A 186 10.26 -10.41 -9.50
CA ILE A 186 11.45 -9.60 -9.17
C ILE A 186 12.47 -9.64 -10.31
N MET A 187 12.68 -10.79 -10.94
CA MET A 187 13.62 -10.93 -12.07
C MET A 187 13.16 -10.18 -13.32
N ASP A 188 11.85 -10.11 -13.57
CA ASP A 188 11.29 -9.34 -14.71
C ASP A 188 11.51 -7.81 -14.57
N TYR A 189 11.85 -7.33 -13.37
CA TYR A 189 12.02 -5.90 -13.06
C TYR A 189 13.44 -5.61 -12.53
N GLU A 190 14.42 -5.61 -13.42
CA GLU A 190 15.85 -5.45 -13.07
C GLU A 190 16.21 -4.08 -12.49
N ASP A 191 15.42 -3.07 -12.78
CA ASP A 191 15.62 -1.68 -12.33
C ASP A 191 15.15 -1.41 -10.89
N TYR A 192 14.84 -2.47 -10.13
CA TYR A 192 14.36 -2.36 -8.76
C TYR A 192 15.28 -3.09 -7.79
N ASP A 193 15.48 -2.50 -6.63
CA ASP A 193 16.11 -3.12 -5.48
C ASP A 193 15.07 -3.78 -4.58
N VAL A 194 15.48 -4.80 -3.85
CA VAL A 194 14.61 -5.62 -3.01
C VAL A 194 15.16 -5.64 -1.60
N LEU A 195 14.41 -5.06 -0.67
CA LEU A 195 14.67 -5.14 0.76
C LEU A 195 13.74 -6.17 1.39
N VAL A 196 14.28 -7.18 2.04
CA VAL A 196 13.51 -8.17 2.79
C VAL A 196 13.60 -7.87 4.28
N GLU A 197 12.50 -7.47 4.87
CA GLU A 197 12.40 -7.03 6.25
C GLU A 197 11.59 -8.00 7.10
N GLY A 198 12.22 -8.62 8.10
CA GLY A 198 11.53 -9.42 9.11
C GLY A 198 10.95 -8.57 10.23
N ASN A 199 9.75 -8.94 10.69
CA ASN A 199 9.05 -8.30 11.81
C ASN A 199 8.53 -9.37 12.77
N THR A 200 8.49 -9.06 14.06
CA THR A 200 7.95 -9.93 15.12
C THR A 200 6.80 -9.26 15.85
N ASP A 201 6.12 -10.00 16.67
CA ASP A 201 5.29 -9.46 17.76
C ASP A 201 6.18 -9.10 18.97
N ASN A 202 5.57 -8.69 20.07
CA ASN A 202 6.25 -8.32 21.31
C ASN A 202 6.51 -9.51 22.27
N VAL A 203 6.30 -10.74 21.84
CA VAL A 203 6.60 -11.92 22.66
C VAL A 203 8.11 -12.14 22.63
N PRO A 204 8.77 -12.11 23.79
CA PRO A 204 10.21 -12.33 23.87
C PRO A 204 10.60 -13.72 23.38
N ILE A 205 11.67 -13.79 22.59
CA ILE A 205 12.27 -15.05 22.18
C ILE A 205 13.71 -15.13 22.69
N SER A 206 14.10 -16.33 23.15
CA SER A 206 15.48 -16.68 23.44
C SER A 206 15.69 -18.15 23.13
N LYS A 207 16.55 -18.43 22.15
CA LYS A 207 16.91 -19.79 21.70
C LYS A 207 18.42 -19.81 21.39
N PRO A 208 19.02 -20.98 21.24
CA PRO A 208 20.39 -21.04 20.71
C PRO A 208 20.50 -20.24 19.41
N ASN A 209 21.48 -19.33 19.32
CA ASN A 209 21.72 -18.40 18.22
C ASN A 209 20.65 -17.33 17.94
N ILE A 210 19.63 -17.18 18.81
CA ILE A 210 18.60 -16.14 18.73
C ILE A 210 18.45 -15.52 20.13
N ARG A 211 19.04 -14.38 20.35
CA ARG A 211 19.05 -13.71 21.68
C ARG A 211 17.74 -12.96 21.97
N ASN A 212 17.13 -12.40 20.94
CA ASN A 212 15.95 -11.53 21.04
C ASN A 212 15.22 -11.40 19.68
N ASN A 213 14.17 -10.58 19.66
CA ASN A 213 13.36 -10.32 18.46
C ASN A 213 14.12 -9.60 17.34
N TRP A 214 15.19 -8.85 17.64
CA TRP A 214 16.07 -8.28 16.61
C TRP A 214 16.81 -9.37 15.84
N ASP A 215 17.41 -10.31 16.55
CA ASP A 215 18.10 -11.43 15.93
C ASP A 215 17.16 -12.28 15.08
N LEU A 216 15.98 -12.63 15.64
CA LEU A 216 14.99 -13.43 14.94
C LEU A 216 14.53 -12.76 13.64
N SER A 217 14.18 -11.49 13.71
CA SER A 217 13.71 -10.74 12.57
C SER A 217 14.77 -10.58 11.46
N ALA A 218 16.02 -10.32 11.85
CA ALA A 218 17.13 -10.22 10.90
C ALA A 218 17.47 -11.56 10.24
N LEU A 219 17.52 -12.65 11.01
CA LEU A 219 17.72 -14.01 10.49
C LEU A 219 16.62 -14.42 9.52
N ARG A 220 15.37 -14.08 9.81
CA ARG A 220 14.23 -14.35 8.93
C ARG A 220 14.34 -13.59 7.60
N GLY A 221 14.67 -12.30 7.64
CA GLY A 221 14.96 -11.53 6.44
C GLY A 221 16.10 -12.15 5.62
N SER A 222 17.16 -12.55 6.30
CA SER A 222 18.30 -13.22 5.68
C SER A 222 17.94 -14.56 5.02
N SER A 223 17.13 -15.39 5.66
CA SER A 223 16.71 -16.68 5.09
C SER A 223 15.92 -16.52 3.80
N VAL A 224 15.02 -15.54 3.73
CA VAL A 224 14.29 -15.24 2.49
C VAL A 224 15.22 -14.70 1.40
N VAL A 225 16.18 -13.83 1.74
CA VAL A 225 17.20 -13.33 0.80
C VAL A 225 18.01 -14.50 0.23
N GLN A 226 18.47 -15.41 1.09
CA GLN A 226 19.23 -16.60 0.64
C GLN A 226 18.38 -17.47 -0.30
N ALA A 227 17.12 -17.74 0.03
CA ALA A 227 16.24 -18.50 -0.84
C ALA A 227 16.02 -17.78 -2.19
N LEU A 228 15.80 -16.47 -2.20
CA LEU A 228 15.66 -15.69 -3.44
C LEU A 228 16.92 -15.77 -4.31
N GLN A 229 18.09 -15.73 -3.69
CA GLN A 229 19.38 -15.84 -4.38
C GLN A 229 19.69 -17.27 -4.85
N GLU A 230 19.69 -18.24 -3.93
CA GLU A 230 20.24 -19.58 -4.14
C GLU A 230 19.25 -20.49 -4.86
N ASP A 231 17.96 -20.44 -4.49
CA ASP A 231 16.95 -21.32 -5.04
C ASP A 231 16.30 -20.75 -6.31
N TYR A 232 16.21 -19.41 -6.41
CA TYR A 232 15.48 -18.77 -7.50
C TYR A 232 16.31 -17.85 -8.39
N GLY A 233 17.60 -17.65 -8.10
CA GLY A 233 18.54 -16.97 -9.00
C GLY A 233 18.39 -15.45 -9.07
N VAL A 234 17.80 -14.79 -8.08
CA VAL A 234 17.74 -13.32 -8.02
C VAL A 234 19.14 -12.76 -7.78
N ASP A 235 19.52 -11.72 -8.53
CA ASP A 235 20.85 -11.08 -8.41
C ASP A 235 21.07 -10.57 -6.98
N PRO A 236 22.09 -11.08 -6.24
CA PRO A 236 22.36 -10.68 -4.86
C PRO A 236 22.70 -9.19 -4.70
N LYS A 237 23.18 -8.52 -5.75
CA LYS A 237 23.44 -7.08 -5.73
C LYS A 237 22.19 -6.24 -5.48
N ARG A 238 21.04 -6.80 -5.79
CA ARG A 238 19.73 -6.16 -5.60
C ARG A 238 19.07 -6.51 -4.28
N LEU A 239 19.61 -7.46 -3.53
CA LEU A 239 18.99 -8.00 -2.35
C LEU A 239 19.59 -7.40 -1.08
N THR A 240 18.74 -6.98 -0.17
CA THR A 240 19.12 -6.53 1.17
C THR A 240 18.26 -7.24 2.21
N ALA A 241 18.89 -7.79 3.24
CA ALA A 241 18.21 -8.38 4.40
C ALA A 241 18.15 -7.39 5.55
N ALA A 242 16.99 -7.29 6.21
CA ALA A 242 16.79 -6.43 7.36
C ALA A 242 15.91 -7.08 8.44
N GLY A 243 15.98 -6.53 9.65
CA GLY A 243 15.09 -6.90 10.75
C GLY A 243 14.65 -5.67 11.53
N ARG A 244 13.38 -5.65 11.96
CA ARG A 244 12.79 -4.55 12.74
C ARG A 244 12.42 -4.97 14.16
N GLY A 245 12.62 -6.25 14.51
CA GLY A 245 12.14 -6.77 15.78
C GLY A 245 10.64 -6.57 15.95
N GLU A 246 10.23 -6.14 17.13
CA GLU A 246 8.84 -5.88 17.52
C GLU A 246 8.38 -4.43 17.30
N TYR A 247 9.24 -3.56 16.73
CA TYR A 247 9.04 -2.11 16.73
C TYR A 247 8.31 -1.56 15.50
N ASN A 248 8.02 -2.41 14.50
CA ASN A 248 7.25 -2.02 13.31
C ASN A 248 5.86 -2.67 13.32
N THR A 249 5.04 -2.32 14.31
CA THR A 249 3.71 -2.89 14.48
C THR A 249 2.69 -2.32 13.48
N ILE A 250 1.88 -3.20 12.90
CA ILE A 250 0.73 -2.82 12.04
C ILE A 250 -0.61 -3.11 12.72
N ALA A 251 -0.59 -3.79 13.87
CA ALA A 251 -1.75 -4.10 14.68
C ALA A 251 -1.38 -4.11 16.18
N SER A 252 -2.38 -4.07 17.04
CA SER A 252 -2.16 -4.11 18.50
C SER A 252 -1.62 -5.46 18.96
N ASN A 253 -0.51 -5.47 19.70
CA ASN A 253 0.04 -6.66 20.34
C ASN A 253 -0.80 -7.15 21.54
N ALA A 254 -1.87 -6.44 21.92
CA ALA A 254 -2.76 -6.87 23.00
C ALA A 254 -3.67 -8.06 22.62
N THR A 255 -3.81 -8.35 21.33
CA THR A 255 -4.66 -9.44 20.83
C THR A 255 -3.83 -10.46 20.06
N GLU A 256 -4.21 -11.73 20.10
CA GLU A 256 -3.54 -12.78 19.34
C GLU A 256 -3.61 -12.54 17.82
N SER A 257 -4.74 -12.05 17.33
CA SER A 257 -4.89 -11.64 15.92
C SER A 257 -3.93 -10.52 15.54
N GLY A 258 -3.75 -9.52 16.41
CA GLY A 258 -2.81 -8.43 16.18
C GLY A 258 -1.35 -8.89 16.19
N LYS A 259 -0.98 -9.75 17.15
CA LYS A 259 0.35 -10.37 17.17
C LYS A 259 0.63 -11.16 15.88
N THR A 260 -0.35 -11.97 15.44
CA THR A 260 -0.21 -12.72 14.18
C THR A 260 0.02 -11.83 12.98
N ARG A 261 -0.65 -10.68 12.91
CA ARG A 261 -0.41 -9.69 11.85
C ARG A 261 0.95 -9.00 11.95
N ASN A 262 1.46 -8.80 13.17
CA ASN A 262 2.78 -8.21 13.39
C ASN A 262 3.90 -9.19 13.02
N ARG A 263 3.73 -10.49 13.25
CA ARG A 263 4.65 -11.53 12.79
C ARG A 263 4.54 -11.70 11.28
N ARG A 264 5.34 -10.96 10.55
CA ARG A 264 5.37 -10.95 9.09
C ARG A 264 6.77 -10.71 8.56
N THR A 265 6.99 -11.11 7.33
CA THR A 265 8.14 -10.66 6.53
C THR A 265 7.64 -9.84 5.36
N GLN A 266 8.24 -8.69 5.14
CA GLN A 266 7.89 -7.80 4.04
C GLN A 266 9.00 -7.83 2.98
N ILE A 267 8.62 -8.12 1.74
CA ILE A 267 9.48 -7.93 0.58
C ILE A 267 9.12 -6.57 0.00
N ILE A 268 10.06 -5.63 0.07
CA ILE A 268 9.87 -4.23 -0.30
C ILE A 268 10.64 -4.00 -1.60
N ILE A 269 9.92 -3.68 -2.68
CA ILE A 269 10.50 -3.49 -4.01
C ILE A 269 10.51 -2.00 -4.30
N THR A 270 11.71 -1.43 -4.41
CA THR A 270 11.95 0.01 -4.60
C THR A 270 12.68 0.26 -5.92
N PRO A 271 12.32 1.31 -6.69
CA PRO A 271 13.13 1.73 -7.82
C PRO A 271 14.56 2.06 -7.37
N LYS A 272 15.55 1.74 -8.19
CA LYS A 272 16.95 2.07 -7.91
C LYS A 272 17.12 3.59 -7.78
N LEU A 273 17.82 3.99 -6.73
CA LEU A 273 18.05 5.41 -6.41
C LEU A 273 18.88 6.12 -7.49
N ASP A 274 19.73 5.39 -8.19
CA ASP A 274 20.60 5.93 -9.24
C ASP A 274 19.80 6.67 -10.34
N GLN A 275 18.62 6.17 -10.70
CA GLN A 275 17.71 6.82 -11.64
C GLN A 275 17.20 8.17 -11.14
N PHE A 276 17.03 8.33 -9.83
CA PHE A 276 16.65 9.60 -9.22
C PHE A 276 17.84 10.55 -9.06
N MET A 277 19.02 10.01 -8.74
CA MET A 277 20.25 10.81 -8.65
C MET A 277 20.65 11.39 -10.00
N GLU A 278 20.57 10.62 -11.09
CA GLU A 278 20.78 11.15 -12.46
C GLU A 278 19.82 12.29 -12.82
N LEU A 279 18.62 12.30 -12.24
CA LEU A 279 17.66 13.39 -12.45
C LEU A 279 18.06 14.62 -11.64
N ILE A 280 18.59 14.44 -10.43
CA ILE A 280 19.07 15.54 -9.59
C ILE A 280 20.31 16.19 -10.24
N ASP A 281 21.22 15.37 -10.74
CA ASP A 281 22.45 15.85 -11.41
C ASP A 281 22.16 16.61 -12.73
N LYS A 282 21.01 16.35 -13.35
CA LYS A 282 20.54 17.07 -14.56
C LYS A 282 19.67 18.29 -14.21
N ALA A 283 19.46 18.57 -12.92
CA ALA A 283 18.76 19.77 -12.49
C ALA A 283 19.54 21.01 -12.98
N PRO A 284 18.86 22.02 -13.54
CA PRO A 284 19.53 23.29 -13.85
C PRO A 284 20.14 23.85 -12.57
N GLU A 285 21.44 24.16 -12.61
CA GLU A 285 22.09 24.88 -11.50
C GLU A 285 21.36 26.21 -11.33
N SER A 286 20.72 26.42 -10.18
CA SER A 286 20.21 27.72 -9.79
C SER A 286 21.43 28.58 -9.44
N GLU A 287 21.81 29.51 -10.33
CA GLU A 287 22.74 30.55 -9.87
C GLU A 287 22.15 31.20 -8.60
N PRO A 288 22.98 31.43 -7.56
CA PRO A 288 22.51 32.14 -6.38
C PRO A 288 21.90 33.46 -6.83
N ALA A 289 20.71 33.76 -6.33
CA ALA A 289 20.04 35.03 -6.61
C ALA A 289 21.06 36.16 -6.41
N PRO A 290 21.17 37.12 -7.35
CA PRO A 290 22.06 38.26 -7.15
C PRO A 290 21.69 38.90 -5.83
N ASP A 291 22.68 39.07 -4.95
CA ASP A 291 22.51 39.76 -3.68
C ASP A 291 21.84 41.09 -4.00
N MET A 292 20.57 41.20 -3.67
CA MET A 292 19.88 42.50 -3.64
C MET A 292 20.45 43.22 -2.43
N GLU A 293 21.62 43.81 -2.59
CA GLU A 293 22.10 44.84 -1.67
C GLU A 293 21.00 45.89 -1.60
N GLY A 294 20.41 45.95 -0.42
CA GLY A 294 19.26 46.80 -0.16
C GLY A 294 19.55 48.25 -0.47
N GLU A 295 18.85 48.80 -1.47
CA GLU A 295 18.64 50.23 -1.51
C GLU A 295 17.96 50.63 -0.20
N PRO A 296 18.49 51.62 0.53
CA PRO A 296 17.86 52.05 1.79
C PRO A 296 16.47 52.60 1.48
N ALA A 297 15.47 51.99 2.09
CA ALA A 297 14.08 52.46 1.98
C ALA A 297 14.01 53.95 2.31
N ASP A 298 13.65 54.75 1.32
CA ASP A 298 13.30 56.14 1.49
C ASP A 298 12.04 56.26 2.38
N THR A 299 12.28 56.63 3.62
CA THR A 299 11.26 56.73 4.71
C THR A 299 10.49 58.05 4.65
N SER A 300 10.38 58.72 3.50
CA SER A 300 9.80 60.06 3.42
C SER A 300 8.34 60.13 2.91
N MET A 301 7.55 59.03 2.95
CA MET A 301 6.10 59.13 2.69
C MET A 301 5.27 58.66 3.89
N VAL A 302 5.25 59.46 4.94
CA VAL A 302 4.21 59.36 5.97
C VAL A 302 3.05 60.28 5.51
N LEU A 303 1.97 59.69 5.01
CA LEU A 303 0.71 60.39 4.81
C LEU A 303 0.00 60.53 6.17
N PRO A 304 -0.59 61.70 6.51
CA PRO A 304 -1.30 61.87 7.77
C PRO A 304 -2.64 61.14 7.73
N ILE A 305 -2.88 60.35 8.77
CA ILE A 305 -4.17 59.71 9.02
C ILE A 305 -5.06 60.79 9.68
N GLU A 306 -6.06 61.29 8.95
CA GLU A 306 -7.18 62.02 9.54
C GLU A 306 -8.18 60.99 10.12
N HIS A 307 -8.47 61.13 11.40
CA HIS A 307 -9.60 60.47 12.05
C HIS A 307 -10.78 61.44 12.11
N PRO A 308 -12.03 60.99 11.84
CA PRO A 308 -13.23 61.58 12.39
C PRO A 308 -13.61 60.97 13.75
#